data_b9b67f7a8c67dc60fbfd63cad1abe568
#
_entry.id   b9b67f7a8c67dc60fbfd63cad1abe568
#
_cell.length_a   1.000
_cell.length_b   1.000
_cell.length_c   1.000
_cell.angle_alpha   90.00
_cell.angle_beta   90.00
_cell.angle_gamma   90.00
#
_symmetry.space_group_name_H-M   'P 1'
#
loop_
_entity.id
_entity.type
_entity.pdbx_description
1 polymer ?
#
loop_
_entity_poly.entity_id
_entity_poly.type
_entity_poly.pdbx_seq_one_letter_code
_entity_poly.pdbx_strand_id
1 'polypeptide(L)'
;MIRRFMLDATERAEGRKRLERVAQQVLADVPGAAVASDQLYRESDLAIDFCEDVPALPQDAVDRIVSVFHEAGAIAKISSIHVNGWFGSYDKLSMTRLFAEEILGLDLERNKDRFVYCGDSPNDAPMFRFFPNACGVANVQDFVGRIDALPAYISDSRGGAGFVEIANMILDARSADLSTQPRLSVHIQH
;
A
#
# COMPACT_ATOMS: atom_id res chain seq x y z
N MET A 1 21.91 0.00 -1.83
CA MET A 1 20.45 0.21 -1.96
C MET A 1 20.24 1.22 -3.09
N ILE A 2 19.44 0.87 -4.11
CA ILE A 2 19.08 1.78 -5.20
C ILE A 2 17.80 2.50 -4.78
N ARG A 3 17.77 3.83 -4.92
CA ARG A 3 16.56 4.65 -4.72
C ARG A 3 16.11 5.18 -6.08
N ARG A 4 14.83 5.04 -6.38
CA ARG A 4 14.19 5.52 -7.60
C ARG A 4 13.03 6.44 -7.22
N PHE A 5 13.01 7.62 -7.80
CA PHE A 5 11.98 8.63 -7.55
C PHE A 5 11.25 8.96 -8.85
N MET A 6 9.97 9.27 -8.77
CA MET A 6 9.18 9.73 -9.91
C MET A 6 9.45 11.21 -10.22
N LEU A 7 9.74 11.99 -9.18
CA LEU A 7 10.04 13.42 -9.29
C LEU A 7 11.55 13.66 -9.21
N ASP A 8 12.02 14.72 -9.83
CA ASP A 8 13.41 15.16 -9.70
C ASP A 8 13.71 15.75 -8.31
N ALA A 9 14.98 16.09 -8.05
CA ALA A 9 15.41 16.58 -6.74
C ALA A 9 14.79 17.94 -6.39
N THR A 10 14.61 18.81 -7.39
CA THR A 10 14.03 20.14 -7.21
C THR A 10 12.55 20.05 -6.89
N GLU A 11 11.81 19.27 -7.67
CA GLU A 11 10.39 19.00 -7.45
C GLU A 11 10.13 18.38 -6.07
N ARG A 12 10.97 17.42 -5.64
CA ARG A 12 10.87 16.84 -4.30
C ARG A 12 11.14 17.85 -3.20
N ALA A 13 12.14 18.71 -3.36
CA ALA A 13 12.45 19.75 -2.37
C ALA A 13 11.32 20.77 -2.23
N GLU A 14 10.70 21.14 -3.36
CA GLU A 14 9.55 22.05 -3.35
C GLU A 14 8.30 21.35 -2.77
N GLY A 15 8.08 20.10 -3.13
CA GLY A 15 7.02 19.26 -2.56
C GLY A 15 7.11 19.19 -1.03
N ARG A 16 8.31 18.96 -0.47
CA ARG A 16 8.51 18.95 0.99
C ARG A 16 8.12 20.26 1.67
N LYS A 17 8.54 21.42 1.12
CA LYS A 17 8.14 22.72 1.66
C LYS A 17 6.64 22.96 1.66
N ARG A 18 5.96 22.42 0.63
CA ARG A 18 4.49 22.47 0.57
C ARG A 18 3.86 21.54 1.61
N LEU A 19 4.40 20.32 1.79
CA LEU A 19 3.93 19.35 2.79
C LEU A 19 4.15 19.87 4.22
N GLU A 20 5.24 20.57 4.50
CA GLU A 20 5.47 21.23 5.79
C GLU A 20 4.35 22.24 6.13
N ARG A 21 3.89 23.02 5.14
CA ARG A 21 2.75 23.94 5.31
C ARG A 21 1.44 23.19 5.54
N VAL A 22 1.24 22.09 4.82
CA VAL A 22 0.07 21.21 5.03
C VAL A 22 0.08 20.64 6.46
N ALA A 23 1.22 20.17 6.94
CA ALA A 23 1.35 19.67 8.30
C ALA A 23 0.96 20.74 9.34
N GLN A 24 1.49 21.96 9.19
CA GLN A 24 1.15 23.07 10.08
C GLN A 24 -0.36 23.37 10.07
N GLN A 25 -0.98 23.37 8.89
CA GLN A 25 -2.41 23.63 8.77
C GLN A 25 -3.24 22.49 9.41
N VAL A 26 -2.87 21.22 9.17
CA VAL A 26 -3.56 20.09 9.78
C VAL A 26 -3.48 20.15 11.31
N LEU A 27 -2.30 20.40 11.86
CA LEU A 27 -2.12 20.46 13.31
C LEU A 27 -2.88 21.64 13.96
N ALA A 28 -3.11 22.71 13.21
CA ALA A 28 -3.94 23.84 13.67
C ALA A 28 -5.45 23.54 13.60
N ASP A 29 -5.89 22.84 12.54
CA ASP A 29 -7.32 22.59 12.26
C ASP A 29 -7.88 21.35 12.98
N VAL A 30 -7.02 20.38 13.29
CA VAL A 30 -7.41 19.05 13.79
C VAL A 30 -6.70 18.77 15.12
N PRO A 31 -7.26 19.21 16.25
CA PRO A 31 -6.71 18.91 17.58
C PRO A 31 -6.62 17.40 17.80
N GLY A 32 -5.46 16.95 18.28
CA GLY A 32 -5.19 15.52 18.52
C GLY A 32 -4.51 14.79 17.38
N ALA A 33 -4.46 15.35 16.17
CA ALA A 33 -3.63 14.82 15.09
C ALA A 33 -2.13 15.09 15.38
N ALA A 34 -1.27 14.20 14.90
CA ALA A 34 0.17 14.36 14.96
C ALA A 34 0.83 14.04 13.61
N VAL A 35 2.02 14.55 13.40
CA VAL A 35 2.88 14.04 12.31
C VAL A 35 3.40 12.67 12.73
N ALA A 36 3.34 11.69 11.84
CA ALA A 36 3.77 10.34 12.13
C ALA A 36 5.23 10.27 12.62
N SER A 37 5.52 9.39 13.58
CA SER A 37 6.84 9.28 14.21
C SER A 37 7.94 8.87 13.22
N ASP A 38 7.57 8.18 12.13
CA ASP A 38 8.47 7.77 11.05
C ASP A 38 8.70 8.84 9.97
N GLN A 39 8.14 10.05 10.10
CA GLN A 39 8.23 11.11 9.09
C GLN A 39 9.66 11.46 8.68
N LEU A 40 10.62 11.33 9.57
CA LEU A 40 12.05 11.59 9.27
C LEU A 40 12.63 10.66 8.19
N TYR A 41 12.01 9.51 7.97
CA TYR A 41 12.42 8.52 6.97
C TYR A 41 11.64 8.64 5.66
N ARG A 42 10.64 9.52 5.58
CA ARG A 42 9.81 9.77 4.40
C ARG A 42 10.40 10.90 3.57
N GLU A 43 10.58 10.66 2.28
CA GLU A 43 11.24 11.65 1.40
C GLU A 43 10.26 12.43 0.52
N SER A 44 9.12 11.86 0.18
CA SER A 44 8.21 12.42 -0.83
C SER A 44 6.77 12.52 -0.39
N ASP A 45 6.45 12.09 0.83
CA ASP A 45 5.11 12.14 1.41
C ASP A 45 5.11 12.66 2.84
N LEU A 46 3.95 13.08 3.28
CA LEU A 46 3.64 13.44 4.66
C LEU A 46 2.62 12.45 5.20
N ALA A 47 2.88 11.88 6.37
CA ALA A 47 1.95 11.05 7.09
C ALA A 47 1.43 11.79 8.32
N ILE A 48 0.11 11.91 8.41
CA ILE A 48 -0.59 12.42 9.59
C ILE A 48 -1.18 11.25 10.35
N ASP A 49 -0.72 11.05 11.57
CA ASP A 49 -1.22 10.05 12.49
C ASP A 49 -2.57 10.47 13.06
N PHE A 50 -3.51 9.53 13.01
CA PHE A 50 -4.84 9.69 13.60
C PHE A 50 -5.24 8.57 14.58
N CYS A 51 -4.43 7.51 14.75
CA CYS A 51 -4.74 6.42 15.68
C CYS A 51 -3.59 5.43 15.96
N GLU A 52 -2.33 5.77 15.67
CA GLU A 52 -1.17 4.93 16.02
C GLU A 52 -0.56 5.36 17.35
N ASP A 53 0.11 6.51 17.36
CA ASP A 53 0.76 7.08 18.55
C ASP A 53 -0.14 8.11 19.26
N VAL A 54 -1.29 8.42 18.67
CA VAL A 54 -2.32 9.31 19.23
C VAL A 54 -3.62 8.55 19.50
N PRO A 55 -4.48 9.03 20.40
CA PRO A 55 -5.83 8.48 20.55
C PRO A 55 -6.60 8.56 19.23
N ALA A 56 -7.34 7.49 18.91
CA ALA A 56 -8.09 7.40 17.66
C ALA A 56 -9.01 8.62 17.46
N LEU A 57 -8.82 9.32 16.36
CA LEU A 57 -9.63 10.47 15.99
C LEU A 57 -10.96 10.03 15.36
N PRO A 58 -12.02 10.82 15.53
CA PRO A 58 -13.31 10.57 14.87
C PRO A 58 -13.20 10.78 13.35
N GLN A 59 -14.12 10.19 12.60
CA GLN A 59 -14.08 10.17 11.14
C GLN A 59 -14.09 11.56 10.50
N ASP A 60 -14.86 12.51 11.07
CA ASP A 60 -14.91 13.90 10.59
C ASP A 60 -13.58 14.62 10.72
N ALA A 61 -12.79 14.31 11.76
CA ALA A 61 -11.41 14.79 11.90
C ALA A 61 -10.49 14.20 10.82
N VAL A 62 -10.61 12.90 10.53
CA VAL A 62 -9.86 12.25 9.45
C VAL A 62 -10.23 12.85 8.09
N ASP A 63 -11.52 13.10 7.84
CA ASP A 63 -12.01 13.74 6.62
C ASP A 63 -11.49 15.18 6.49
N ARG A 64 -11.37 15.92 7.61
CA ARG A 64 -10.75 17.25 7.61
C ARG A 64 -9.27 17.19 7.23
N ILE A 65 -8.52 16.22 7.75
CA ILE A 65 -7.11 16.01 7.35
C ILE A 65 -7.02 15.82 5.83
N VAL A 66 -7.83 14.92 5.27
CA VAL A 66 -7.88 14.67 3.81
C VAL A 66 -8.20 15.96 3.04
N SER A 67 -9.16 16.74 3.52
CA SER A 67 -9.56 18.00 2.89
C SER A 67 -8.41 19.02 2.82
N VAL A 68 -7.62 19.15 3.91
CA VAL A 68 -6.46 20.07 3.94
C VAL A 68 -5.41 19.66 2.89
N PHE A 69 -5.14 18.37 2.72
CA PHE A 69 -4.26 17.90 1.64
C PHE A 69 -4.81 18.29 0.25
N HIS A 70 -6.10 18.05 0.01
CA HIS A 70 -6.73 18.34 -1.27
C HIS A 70 -6.78 19.86 -1.56
N GLU A 71 -7.07 20.70 -0.56
CA GLU A 71 -7.04 22.15 -0.66
C GLU A 71 -5.66 22.67 -1.06
N ALA A 72 -4.58 21.99 -0.61
CA ALA A 72 -3.21 22.30 -1.02
C ALA A 72 -2.85 21.74 -2.42
N GLY A 73 -3.74 20.99 -3.07
CA GLY A 73 -3.51 20.34 -4.36
C GLY A 73 -2.63 19.08 -4.25
N ALA A 74 -2.56 18.47 -3.07
CA ALA A 74 -1.92 17.19 -2.85
C ALA A 74 -2.90 16.03 -3.05
N ILE A 75 -2.38 14.84 -3.38
CA ILE A 75 -3.11 13.59 -3.27
C ILE A 75 -3.10 13.17 -1.81
N ALA A 76 -4.23 12.65 -1.30
CA ALA A 76 -4.33 12.08 0.03
C ALA A 76 -4.93 10.69 -0.02
N LYS A 77 -4.39 9.75 0.77
CA LYS A 77 -4.89 8.40 0.93
C LYS A 77 -4.91 8.01 2.41
N ILE A 78 -6.04 7.47 2.84
CA ILE A 78 -6.20 6.95 4.20
C ILE A 78 -5.61 5.54 4.23
N SER A 79 -4.73 5.29 5.18
CA SER A 79 -4.25 3.95 5.56
C SER A 79 -4.97 3.47 6.81
N SER A 80 -4.51 2.37 7.40
CA SER A 80 -5.06 1.84 8.65
C SER A 80 -4.87 2.77 9.86
N ILE A 81 -3.83 3.62 9.83
CA ILE A 81 -3.41 4.46 10.98
C ILE A 81 -3.08 5.90 10.61
N HIS A 82 -2.78 6.18 9.33
CA HIS A 82 -2.35 7.49 8.85
C HIS A 82 -3.18 7.99 7.67
N VAL A 83 -3.25 9.32 7.51
CA VAL A 83 -3.53 9.94 6.22
C VAL A 83 -2.19 10.28 5.57
N ASN A 84 -1.88 9.65 4.45
CA ASN A 84 -0.66 9.88 3.70
C ASN A 84 -0.94 10.81 2.51
N GLY A 85 -0.14 11.86 2.36
CA GLY A 85 -0.32 12.82 1.28
C GLY A 85 0.97 13.18 0.58
N TRP A 86 0.88 13.42 -0.75
CA TRP A 86 2.02 13.75 -1.58
C TRP A 86 1.62 14.60 -2.79
N PHE A 87 2.62 15.20 -3.44
CA PHE A 87 2.46 15.91 -4.71
C PHE A 87 3.02 15.06 -5.85
N GLY A 88 2.30 15.00 -6.96
CA GLY A 88 2.66 14.23 -8.15
C GLY A 88 1.62 13.17 -8.49
N SER A 89 1.62 12.73 -9.75
CA SER A 89 0.65 11.78 -10.31
C SER A 89 1.13 10.33 -10.23
N TYR A 90 1.73 9.92 -9.12
CA TYR A 90 2.18 8.56 -8.89
C TYR A 90 1.49 7.95 -7.68
N ASP A 91 1.49 6.64 -7.61
CA ASP A 91 0.89 5.84 -6.55
C ASP A 91 1.66 4.52 -6.36
N LYS A 92 1.16 3.68 -5.46
CA LYS A 92 1.74 2.36 -5.20
C LYS A 92 1.78 1.50 -6.46
N LEU A 93 0.76 1.53 -7.30
CA LEU A 93 0.68 0.73 -8.52
C LEU A 93 1.68 1.19 -9.58
N SER A 94 1.76 2.49 -9.84
CA SER A 94 2.70 3.06 -10.83
C SER A 94 4.15 2.77 -10.46
N MET A 95 4.50 2.87 -9.16
CA MET A 95 5.83 2.51 -8.67
C MET A 95 6.09 1.00 -8.74
N THR A 96 5.08 0.16 -8.50
CA THR A 96 5.20 -1.30 -8.63
C THR A 96 5.44 -1.70 -10.09
N ARG A 97 4.78 -1.05 -11.06
CA ARG A 97 5.02 -1.26 -12.49
C ARG A 97 6.45 -0.91 -12.87
N LEU A 98 6.91 0.27 -12.44
CA LEU A 98 8.28 0.72 -12.70
C LEU A 98 9.32 -0.24 -12.09
N PHE A 99 9.10 -0.70 -10.88
CA PHE A 99 9.96 -1.69 -10.23
C PHE A 99 9.97 -3.03 -10.99
N ALA A 100 8.81 -3.52 -11.41
CA ALA A 100 8.74 -4.76 -12.18
C ALA A 100 9.49 -4.65 -13.51
N GLU A 101 9.37 -3.53 -14.20
CA GLU A 101 10.06 -3.28 -15.47
C GLU A 101 11.57 -3.10 -15.29
N GLU A 102 12.00 -2.15 -14.43
CA GLU A 102 13.42 -1.75 -14.31
C GLU A 102 14.27 -2.79 -13.55
N ILE A 103 13.69 -3.49 -12.56
CA ILE A 103 14.45 -4.37 -11.67
C ILE A 103 14.23 -5.86 -12.00
N LEU A 104 12.99 -6.24 -12.33
CA LEU A 104 12.67 -7.64 -12.61
C LEU A 104 12.67 -7.95 -14.12
N GLY A 105 12.69 -6.94 -14.99
CA GLY A 105 12.59 -7.10 -16.45
C GLY A 105 11.23 -7.67 -16.88
N LEU A 106 10.16 -7.39 -16.11
CA LEU A 106 8.84 -7.95 -16.32
C LEU A 106 7.82 -6.86 -16.69
N ASP A 107 7.05 -7.12 -17.74
CA ASP A 107 5.81 -6.40 -18.01
C ASP A 107 4.74 -6.88 -17.03
N LEU A 108 4.43 -6.04 -16.04
CA LEU A 108 3.50 -6.39 -14.98
C LEU A 108 2.06 -6.60 -15.51
N GLU A 109 1.67 -5.88 -16.56
CA GLU A 109 0.35 -6.01 -17.19
C GLU A 109 0.13 -7.40 -17.78
N ARG A 110 1.16 -7.96 -18.42
CA ARG A 110 1.13 -9.30 -19.04
C ARG A 110 1.31 -10.44 -18.05
N ASN A 111 1.81 -10.13 -16.84
CA ASN A 111 2.17 -11.14 -15.85
C ASN A 111 1.39 -11.01 -14.54
N LYS A 112 0.40 -10.12 -14.44
CA LYS A 112 -0.31 -9.82 -13.18
C LYS A 112 -0.99 -11.02 -12.53
N ASP A 113 -1.36 -12.02 -13.30
CA ASP A 113 -1.93 -13.29 -12.85
C ASP A 113 -0.94 -14.19 -12.10
N ARG A 114 0.37 -13.94 -12.27
CA ARG A 114 1.45 -14.67 -11.60
C ARG A 114 1.85 -14.07 -10.26
N PHE A 115 1.25 -12.94 -9.89
CA PHE A 115 1.53 -12.24 -8.66
C PHE A 115 0.36 -12.35 -7.69
N VAL A 116 0.69 -12.47 -6.42
CA VAL A 116 -0.25 -12.27 -5.32
C VAL A 116 0.11 -10.93 -4.66
N TYR A 117 -0.89 -10.07 -4.52
CA TYR A 117 -0.77 -8.84 -3.76
C TYR A 117 -1.51 -9.02 -2.44
N CYS A 118 -0.92 -8.59 -1.33
CA CYS A 118 -1.56 -8.59 -0.02
C CYS A 118 -1.61 -7.17 0.53
N GLY A 119 -2.80 -6.72 0.97
CA GLY A 119 -3.03 -5.40 1.53
C GLY A 119 -4.04 -5.42 2.67
N ASP A 120 -4.31 -4.26 3.27
CA ASP A 120 -5.13 -4.16 4.49
C ASP A 120 -6.09 -2.96 4.54
N SER A 121 -5.95 -1.98 3.62
CA SER A 121 -6.57 -0.67 3.82
C SER A 121 -6.91 0.05 2.51
N PRO A 122 -7.63 1.19 2.54
CA PRO A 122 -8.11 1.90 1.35
C PRO A 122 -7.02 2.34 0.37
N ASN A 123 -5.79 2.58 0.84
CA ASN A 123 -4.69 2.94 -0.05
C ASN A 123 -4.25 1.79 -0.96
N ASP A 124 -4.71 0.56 -0.69
CA ASP A 124 -4.44 -0.65 -1.49
C ASP A 124 -5.47 -0.87 -2.62
N ALA A 125 -6.55 -0.10 -2.65
CA ALA A 125 -7.61 -0.26 -3.64
C ALA A 125 -7.12 -0.30 -5.10
N PRO A 126 -6.15 0.53 -5.55
CA PRO A 126 -5.59 0.42 -6.90
C PRO A 126 -4.93 -0.93 -7.16
N MET A 127 -4.25 -1.50 -6.16
CA MET A 127 -3.59 -2.80 -6.24
C MET A 127 -4.61 -3.93 -6.26
N PHE A 128 -5.65 -3.86 -5.43
CA PHE A 128 -6.75 -4.84 -5.43
C PHE A 128 -7.49 -4.88 -6.77
N ARG A 129 -7.69 -3.73 -7.40
CA ARG A 129 -8.31 -3.65 -8.73
C ARG A 129 -7.42 -4.22 -9.82
N PHE A 130 -6.12 -4.07 -9.68
CA PHE A 130 -5.15 -4.44 -10.70
C PHE A 130 -4.80 -5.94 -10.68
N PHE A 131 -4.54 -6.50 -9.50
CA PHE A 131 -4.13 -7.90 -9.38
C PHE A 131 -5.33 -8.84 -9.24
N PRO A 132 -5.52 -9.81 -10.15
CA PRO A 132 -6.61 -10.78 -10.03
C PRO A 132 -6.48 -11.65 -8.77
N ASN A 133 -5.24 -11.88 -8.31
CA ASN A 133 -4.94 -12.65 -7.10
C ASN A 133 -4.65 -11.73 -5.90
N ALA A 134 -5.41 -10.64 -5.78
CA ALA A 134 -5.27 -9.76 -4.64
C ALA A 134 -5.90 -10.38 -3.39
N CYS A 135 -5.15 -10.37 -2.31
CA CYS A 135 -5.57 -10.81 -0.98
C CYS A 135 -5.64 -9.62 -0.03
N GLY A 136 -6.62 -9.61 0.85
CA GLY A 136 -6.69 -8.69 1.98
C GLY A 136 -6.59 -9.44 3.29
N VAL A 137 -5.90 -8.87 4.29
CA VAL A 137 -6.10 -9.34 5.67
C VAL A 137 -7.42 -8.80 6.22
N ALA A 138 -7.98 -9.44 7.26
CA ALA A 138 -9.32 -9.13 7.78
C ALA A 138 -9.54 -7.64 8.12
N ASN A 139 -8.47 -6.87 8.31
CA ASN A 139 -8.53 -5.41 8.51
C ASN A 139 -9.31 -4.69 7.41
N VAL A 140 -9.24 -5.18 6.16
CA VAL A 140 -9.92 -4.55 5.02
C VAL A 140 -11.44 -4.49 5.22
N GLN A 141 -12.01 -5.37 6.05
CA GLN A 141 -13.43 -5.41 6.34
C GLN A 141 -13.93 -4.15 7.08
N ASP A 142 -13.06 -3.48 7.83
CA ASP A 142 -13.39 -2.23 8.54
C ASP A 142 -13.68 -1.08 7.54
N PHE A 143 -13.29 -1.23 6.30
CA PHE A 143 -13.42 -0.23 5.24
C PHE A 143 -14.45 -0.58 4.17
N VAL A 144 -15.19 -1.67 4.31
CA VAL A 144 -16.27 -2.02 3.38
C VAL A 144 -17.28 -0.87 3.28
N GLY A 145 -17.59 -0.47 2.03
CA GLY A 145 -18.41 0.72 1.73
C GLY A 145 -17.64 2.04 1.64
N ARG A 146 -16.35 2.06 2.02
CA ARG A 146 -15.47 3.24 1.91
C ARG A 146 -14.20 2.98 1.10
N ILE A 147 -14.01 1.76 0.62
CA ILE A 147 -12.91 1.34 -0.24
C ILE A 147 -13.41 1.17 -1.68
N ASP A 148 -12.68 1.74 -2.64
CA ASP A 148 -13.05 1.76 -4.06
C ASP A 148 -12.96 0.39 -4.75
N ALA A 149 -12.18 -0.52 -4.22
CA ALA A 149 -12.06 -1.90 -4.70
C ALA A 149 -11.70 -2.83 -3.54
N LEU A 150 -12.34 -3.97 -3.48
CA LEU A 150 -12.03 -5.05 -2.54
C LEU A 150 -11.07 -6.07 -3.17
N PRO A 151 -10.25 -6.75 -2.36
CA PRO A 151 -9.44 -7.88 -2.83
C PRO A 151 -10.33 -9.07 -3.22
N ALA A 152 -9.79 -9.98 -4.04
CA ALA A 152 -10.49 -11.21 -4.43
C ALA A 152 -10.67 -12.19 -3.26
N TYR A 153 -9.73 -12.16 -2.30
CA TYR A 153 -9.71 -13.06 -1.13
C TYR A 153 -9.43 -12.25 0.13
N ILE A 154 -10.06 -12.63 1.24
CA ILE A 154 -9.85 -12.00 2.55
C ILE A 154 -9.57 -13.11 3.56
N SER A 155 -8.48 -12.98 4.34
CA SER A 155 -8.16 -13.91 5.42
C SER A 155 -9.13 -13.77 6.60
N ASP A 156 -9.24 -14.81 7.41
CA ASP A 156 -10.02 -14.76 8.65
C ASP A 156 -9.31 -13.94 9.74
N SER A 157 -7.98 -13.97 9.74
CA SER A 157 -7.14 -13.30 10.72
C SER A 157 -6.74 -11.89 10.27
N ARG A 158 -6.45 -11.02 11.27
CA ARG A 158 -6.03 -9.62 11.05
C ARG A 158 -4.51 -9.48 11.02
N GLY A 159 -4.03 -8.42 10.38
CA GLY A 159 -2.62 -8.00 10.40
C GLY A 159 -1.65 -9.12 10.00
N GLY A 160 -0.55 -9.24 10.73
CA GLY A 160 0.49 -10.23 10.45
C GLY A 160 0.01 -11.68 10.51
N ALA A 161 -0.96 -12.02 11.37
CA ALA A 161 -1.55 -13.35 11.43
C ALA A 161 -2.33 -13.68 10.14
N GLY A 162 -3.09 -12.70 9.61
CA GLY A 162 -3.78 -12.85 8.32
C GLY A 162 -2.81 -13.00 7.15
N PHE A 163 -1.69 -12.28 7.17
CA PHE A 163 -0.63 -12.46 6.17
C PHE A 163 -0.04 -13.88 6.21
N VAL A 164 0.24 -14.41 7.41
CA VAL A 164 0.75 -15.79 7.58
C VAL A 164 -0.26 -16.82 7.06
N GLU A 165 -1.55 -16.61 7.31
CA GLU A 165 -2.63 -17.46 6.80
C GLU A 165 -2.60 -17.50 5.25
N ILE A 166 -2.58 -16.34 4.59
CA ILE A 166 -2.49 -16.24 3.13
C ILE A 166 -1.21 -16.92 2.61
N ALA A 167 -0.07 -16.67 3.26
CA ALA A 167 1.20 -17.26 2.85
C ALA A 167 1.18 -18.80 2.94
N ASN A 168 0.62 -19.35 4.01
CA ASN A 168 0.50 -20.80 4.18
C ASN A 168 -0.41 -21.41 3.10
N MET A 169 -1.55 -20.80 2.79
CA MET A 169 -2.42 -21.27 1.71
C MET A 169 -1.70 -21.36 0.36
N ILE A 170 -0.87 -20.35 0.04
CA ILE A 170 -0.09 -20.35 -1.20
C ILE A 170 0.98 -21.44 -1.20
N LEU A 171 1.68 -21.62 -0.08
CA LEU A 171 2.72 -22.66 0.05
C LEU A 171 2.13 -24.06 -0.03
N ASP A 172 0.99 -24.31 0.58
CA ASP A 172 0.28 -25.60 0.54
C ASP A 172 -0.20 -25.92 -0.88
N ALA A 173 -0.78 -24.94 -1.58
CA ALA A 173 -1.20 -25.11 -2.97
C ALA A 173 -0.03 -25.46 -3.89
N ARG A 174 1.13 -24.78 -3.75
CA ARG A 174 2.34 -25.10 -4.51
C ARG A 174 2.89 -26.47 -4.19
N SER A 175 2.83 -26.91 -2.94
CA SER A 175 3.29 -28.25 -2.51
C SER A 175 2.41 -29.35 -3.10
N ALA A 176 1.11 -29.12 -3.16
CA ALA A 176 0.16 -30.05 -3.81
C ALA A 176 0.43 -30.17 -5.31
N ASP A 177 0.66 -29.06 -6.03
CA ASP A 177 1.00 -29.06 -7.45
C ASP A 177 2.29 -29.83 -7.76
N LEU A 178 3.32 -29.66 -6.93
CA LEU A 178 4.60 -30.37 -7.08
C LEU A 178 4.44 -31.90 -6.82
N SER A 179 3.49 -32.32 -6.00
CA SER A 179 3.21 -33.71 -5.72
C SER A 179 2.43 -34.43 -6.85
N THR A 180 1.72 -33.66 -7.67
CA THR A 180 0.93 -34.16 -8.80
C THR A 180 1.68 -34.19 -10.13
N GLN A 181 2.88 -33.57 -10.21
CA GLN A 181 3.71 -33.67 -11.41
C GLN A 181 4.33 -35.05 -11.52
N PRO A 182 4.25 -35.75 -12.67
CA PRO A 182 4.90 -37.02 -12.85
C PRO A 182 6.41 -36.87 -12.68
N ARG A 183 6.98 -37.65 -11.76
CA ARG A 183 8.44 -37.74 -11.62
C ARG A 183 9.03 -38.23 -12.92
N LEU A 184 9.77 -37.39 -13.63
CA LEU A 184 10.57 -37.83 -14.78
C LEU A 184 11.57 -38.88 -14.27
N SER A 185 11.28 -40.16 -14.54
CA SER A 185 12.21 -41.25 -14.31
C SER A 185 13.34 -41.11 -15.34
N VAL A 186 14.51 -40.66 -14.88
CA VAL A 186 15.71 -40.72 -15.71
C VAL A 186 16.15 -42.17 -15.75
N HIS A 187 15.90 -42.84 -16.85
CA HIS A 187 16.49 -44.16 -17.15
C HIS A 187 17.95 -43.89 -17.57
N ILE A 188 18.87 -44.14 -16.64
CA ILE A 188 20.30 -44.24 -16.95
C ILE A 188 20.48 -45.65 -17.54
N GLN A 189 20.67 -45.72 -18.85
CA GLN A 189 21.16 -46.96 -19.48
C GLN A 189 22.67 -47.04 -19.22
N HIS A 190 23.08 -48.11 -18.59
CA HIS A 190 24.48 -48.54 -18.42
C HIS A 190 25.00 -49.18 -19.70
#